data_feee9c1ea4433fbd9eacaac82ccb5700
#
_entry.id   feee9c1ea4433fbd9eacaac82ccb5700
#
_cell.length_a   1.000
_cell.length_b   1.000
_cell.length_c   1.000
_cell.angle_alpha   90.00
_cell.angle_beta   90.00
_cell.angle_gamma   90.00
#
_symmetry.space_group_name_H-M   'P 1'
#
loop_
_entity.id
_entity.type
_entity.pdbx_description
1 polymer ?
#
loop_
_entity_poly.entity_id
_entity_poly.type
_entity_poly.pdbx_seq_one_letter_code
_entity_poly.pdbx_strand_id
1 'polypeptide(L)'
;MSPDFRPLIYSLSWDGSRDGPSAPESRPEIPEDVKKAVRALLRFGGYKPSGRGRPASESLAKAGEEGRFPTIPPVVDYFKIVSLESGFPISEFRLGAPGEAYVFNPSGQELKVEGLPVLCDRHGPAGSPVKDAQRTKVDDSTCRFFVVVWGTSELSERLDTVAARVDAWTSEC
;
A
#
# COMPACT_ATOMS: atom_id res chain seq x y z
N MET A 1 5.44 0.14 18.78
CA MET A 1 5.33 0.82 17.46
C MET A 1 6.44 1.84 17.38
N SER A 2 7.07 2.03 16.22
CA SER A 2 8.12 3.05 16.06
C SER A 2 7.57 4.43 16.44
N PRO A 3 8.29 5.27 17.18
CA PRO A 3 7.87 6.63 17.47
C PRO A 3 7.72 7.48 16.20
N ASP A 4 8.38 7.07 15.12
CA ASP A 4 8.33 7.76 13.81
C ASP A 4 7.23 7.24 12.89
N PHE A 5 6.47 6.21 13.29
CA PHE A 5 5.39 5.68 12.48
C PHE A 5 4.24 6.68 12.38
N ARG A 6 4.00 7.17 11.18
CA ARG A 6 2.96 8.15 10.85
C ARG A 6 2.16 7.67 9.64
N PRO A 7 1.18 6.79 9.81
CA PRO A 7 0.33 6.37 8.71
C PRO A 7 -0.67 7.48 8.35
N LEU A 8 -1.02 7.55 7.07
CA LEU A 8 -2.21 8.27 6.63
C LEU A 8 -3.29 7.24 6.30
N ILE A 9 -4.51 7.47 6.79
CA ILE A 9 -5.63 6.54 6.61
C ILE A 9 -6.83 7.33 6.08
N TYR A 10 -7.34 6.92 4.92
CA TYR A 10 -8.49 7.52 4.26
C TYR A 10 -9.59 6.50 4.06
N SER A 11 -10.86 6.94 4.16
CA SER A 11 -12.02 6.18 3.74
C SER A 11 -12.55 6.80 2.45
N LEU A 12 -12.50 6.06 1.36
CA LEU A 12 -12.83 6.55 0.03
C LEU A 12 -14.02 5.80 -0.56
N SER A 13 -14.70 6.47 -1.50
CA SER A 13 -15.74 5.87 -2.33
C SER A 13 -15.34 5.95 -3.79
N TRP A 14 -15.77 4.97 -4.58
CA TRP A 14 -15.57 4.92 -6.02
C TRP A 14 -16.81 4.36 -6.69
N ASP A 15 -17.25 5.02 -7.75
CA ASP A 15 -18.46 4.65 -8.51
C ASP A 15 -18.17 3.82 -9.78
N GLY A 16 -16.89 3.51 -10.01
CA GLY A 16 -16.47 2.75 -11.20
C GLY A 16 -16.34 3.58 -12.48
N SER A 17 -16.61 4.89 -12.43
CA SER A 17 -16.70 5.75 -13.63
C SER A 17 -15.36 6.33 -14.10
N ARG A 18 -14.28 6.17 -13.33
CA ARG A 18 -12.98 6.76 -13.64
C ARG A 18 -12.08 5.80 -14.36
N ASP A 19 -11.54 6.29 -15.46
CA ASP A 19 -10.35 5.71 -16.03
C ASP A 19 -9.18 5.97 -15.08
N GLY A 20 -8.45 4.92 -14.71
CA GLY A 20 -7.24 5.08 -13.92
C GLY A 20 -6.19 5.87 -14.68
N PRO A 21 -5.23 6.51 -13.97
CA PRO A 21 -4.13 7.15 -14.62
C PRO A 21 -3.34 6.12 -15.45
N SER A 22 -2.86 6.55 -16.59
CA SER A 22 -1.93 5.74 -17.38
C SER A 22 -0.70 5.39 -16.54
N ALA A 23 -0.18 4.18 -16.69
CA ALA A 23 1.09 3.84 -16.08
C ALA A 23 2.14 4.88 -16.47
N PRO A 24 2.99 5.35 -15.53
CA PRO A 24 3.97 6.38 -15.84
C PRO A 24 4.91 5.88 -16.96
N GLU A 25 5.14 6.72 -17.97
CA GLU A 25 6.07 6.43 -19.06
C GLU A 25 7.50 6.24 -18.54
N SER A 26 7.87 7.01 -17.53
CA SER A 26 9.11 6.86 -16.77
C SER A 26 8.81 6.21 -15.44
N ARG A 27 9.61 5.21 -15.09
CA ARG A 27 9.50 4.53 -13.80
C ARG A 27 10.40 5.24 -12.80
N PRO A 28 9.84 6.01 -11.84
CA PRO A 28 10.66 6.70 -10.86
C PRO A 28 11.40 5.66 -10.02
N GLU A 29 12.70 5.81 -9.93
CA GLU A 29 13.48 5.06 -8.96
C GLU A 29 13.20 5.63 -7.57
N ILE A 30 12.87 4.77 -6.60
CA ILE A 30 12.66 5.20 -5.21
C ILE A 30 13.99 5.71 -4.66
N PRO A 31 14.09 6.96 -4.19
CA PRO A 31 15.32 7.50 -3.62
C PRO A 31 15.85 6.64 -2.46
N GLU A 32 17.16 6.57 -2.32
CA GLU A 32 17.78 5.68 -1.35
C GLU A 32 17.51 6.08 0.10
N ASP A 33 17.38 7.38 0.39
CA ASP A 33 16.95 7.90 1.69
C ASP A 33 15.54 7.44 2.06
N VAL A 34 14.61 7.44 1.09
CA VAL A 34 13.24 6.94 1.28
C VAL A 34 13.24 5.43 1.54
N LYS A 35 13.99 4.65 0.76
CA LYS A 35 14.14 3.20 1.00
C LYS A 35 14.68 2.94 2.41
N LYS A 36 15.69 3.72 2.83
CA LYS A 36 16.30 3.59 4.15
C LYS A 36 15.30 3.88 5.26
N ALA A 37 14.57 4.99 5.19
CA ALA A 37 13.57 5.39 6.19
C ALA A 37 12.42 4.37 6.29
N VAL A 38 11.84 3.94 5.17
CA VAL A 38 10.77 2.92 5.13
C VAL A 38 11.27 1.59 5.71
N ARG A 39 12.47 1.14 5.33
CA ARG A 39 13.03 -0.10 5.88
C ARG A 39 13.36 0.02 7.38
N ALA A 40 13.77 1.20 7.87
CA ALA A 40 13.98 1.44 9.30
C ALA A 40 12.68 1.28 10.09
N LEU A 41 11.57 1.82 9.55
CA LEU A 41 10.23 1.65 10.12
C LEU A 41 9.86 0.16 10.28
N LEU A 42 10.11 -0.66 9.26
CA LEU A 42 9.81 -2.09 9.31
C LEU A 42 10.72 -2.86 10.30
N ARG A 43 11.97 -2.44 10.43
CA ARG A 43 12.94 -3.10 11.33
C ARG A 43 12.68 -2.83 12.80
N PHE A 44 11.93 -1.79 13.14
CA PHE A 44 11.68 -1.40 14.53
C PHE A 44 11.13 -2.55 15.39
N GLY A 45 10.24 -3.38 14.85
CA GLY A 45 9.70 -4.57 15.51
C GLY A 45 10.53 -5.84 15.33
N GLY A 46 11.77 -5.73 14.81
CA GLY A 46 12.64 -6.88 14.55
C GLY A 46 12.42 -7.54 13.17
N TYR A 47 11.53 -7.01 12.35
CA TYR A 47 11.30 -7.53 11.01
C TYR A 47 12.51 -7.33 10.08
N LYS A 48 12.76 -8.28 9.19
CA LYS A 48 13.87 -8.23 8.21
C LYS A 48 13.33 -7.95 6.80
N PRO A 49 13.31 -6.68 6.34
CA PRO A 49 12.75 -6.31 5.04
C PRO A 49 13.68 -6.71 3.89
N SER A 50 13.69 -7.99 3.51
CA SER A 50 14.54 -8.51 2.45
C SER A 50 13.80 -9.55 1.59
N GLY A 51 14.25 -9.77 0.38
CA GLY A 51 13.67 -10.75 -0.53
C GLY A 51 12.16 -10.54 -0.75
N ARG A 52 11.37 -11.56 -0.46
CA ARG A 52 9.89 -11.49 -0.54
C ARG A 52 9.25 -10.66 0.56
N GLY A 53 9.98 -10.34 1.63
CA GLY A 53 9.55 -9.51 2.75
C GLY A 53 9.94 -8.03 2.61
N ARG A 54 10.36 -7.57 1.43
CA ARG A 54 10.63 -6.15 1.19
C ARG A 54 9.35 -5.31 1.23
N PRO A 55 9.44 -3.98 1.46
CA PRO A 55 8.29 -3.09 1.36
C PRO A 55 7.53 -3.25 0.04
N ALA A 56 6.20 -3.09 0.07
CA ALA A 56 5.34 -3.27 -1.11
C ALA A 56 5.73 -2.30 -2.23
N SER A 57 6.09 -1.04 -1.91
CA SER A 57 6.59 -0.05 -2.87
C SER A 57 7.84 -0.51 -3.62
N GLU A 58 8.81 -1.13 -2.93
CA GLU A 58 10.01 -1.67 -3.57
C GLU A 58 9.69 -2.91 -4.43
N SER A 59 8.72 -3.72 -4.03
CA SER A 59 8.26 -4.86 -4.82
C SER A 59 7.57 -4.39 -6.10
N LEU A 60 6.80 -3.32 -6.00
CA LEU A 60 6.12 -2.69 -7.11
C LEU A 60 7.12 -2.06 -8.11
N ALA A 61 8.11 -1.31 -7.60
CA ALA A 61 9.18 -0.74 -8.42
C ALA A 61 9.92 -1.83 -9.23
N LYS A 62 10.29 -2.91 -8.55
CA LYS A 62 10.93 -4.06 -9.20
C LYS A 62 10.04 -4.70 -10.27
N ALA A 63 8.76 -4.92 -9.99
CA ALA A 63 7.83 -5.46 -10.98
C ALA A 63 7.71 -4.53 -12.20
N GLY A 64 7.75 -3.23 -11.96
CA GLY A 64 7.82 -2.22 -13.00
C GLY A 64 9.07 -2.36 -13.89
N GLU A 65 10.27 -2.47 -13.31
CA GLU A 65 11.54 -2.67 -14.02
C GLU A 65 11.52 -3.92 -14.91
N GLU A 66 10.88 -5.00 -14.42
CA GLU A 66 10.77 -6.27 -15.11
C GLU A 66 9.62 -6.30 -16.17
N GLY A 67 8.95 -5.18 -16.42
CA GLY A 67 7.83 -5.09 -17.36
C GLY A 67 6.56 -5.85 -16.92
N ARG A 68 6.48 -6.20 -15.64
CA ARG A 68 5.38 -6.97 -15.02
C ARG A 68 4.49 -6.07 -14.17
N PHE A 69 4.26 -4.83 -14.58
CA PHE A 69 3.34 -3.94 -13.87
C PHE A 69 1.92 -4.49 -14.01
N PRO A 70 1.30 -4.93 -12.94
CA PRO A 70 -0.03 -5.53 -13.02
C PRO A 70 -1.07 -4.46 -13.30
N THR A 71 -1.88 -4.63 -14.34
CA THR A 71 -3.08 -3.83 -14.57
C THR A 71 -4.20 -4.40 -13.70
N ILE A 72 -4.78 -3.58 -12.85
CA ILE A 72 -5.84 -3.94 -11.91
C ILE A 72 -6.90 -2.82 -11.96
N PRO A 73 -8.01 -2.87 -11.16
CA PRO A 73 -8.98 -1.80 -11.16
C PRO A 73 -8.36 -0.41 -11.12
N PRO A 74 -8.90 0.57 -11.85
CA PRO A 74 -8.29 1.91 -12.01
C PRO A 74 -7.91 2.59 -10.72
N VAL A 75 -8.71 2.41 -9.65
CA VAL A 75 -8.42 2.96 -8.32
C VAL A 75 -7.13 2.40 -7.73
N VAL A 76 -6.90 1.10 -7.88
CA VAL A 76 -5.68 0.46 -7.38
C VAL A 76 -4.46 0.90 -8.20
N ASP A 77 -4.62 1.06 -9.51
CA ASP A 77 -3.55 1.56 -10.39
C ASP A 77 -3.16 3.00 -10.04
N TYR A 78 -4.11 3.85 -9.66
CA TYR A 78 -3.82 5.20 -9.17
C TYR A 78 -2.90 5.18 -7.94
N PHE A 79 -3.28 4.41 -6.91
CA PHE A 79 -2.48 4.35 -5.68
C PHE A 79 -1.15 3.63 -5.85
N LYS A 80 -1.02 2.71 -6.80
CA LYS A 80 0.29 2.16 -7.19
C LYS A 80 1.21 3.23 -7.76
N ILE A 81 0.69 4.13 -8.61
CA ILE A 81 1.48 5.24 -9.15
C ILE A 81 1.91 6.17 -8.01
N VAL A 82 1.01 6.54 -7.11
CA VAL A 82 1.34 7.34 -5.93
C VAL A 82 2.38 6.63 -5.06
N SER A 83 2.29 5.30 -4.90
CA SER A 83 3.28 4.51 -4.16
C SER A 83 4.65 4.52 -4.83
N LEU A 84 4.72 4.44 -6.15
CA LEU A 84 5.98 4.52 -6.89
C LEU A 84 6.62 5.91 -6.78
N GLU A 85 5.82 6.97 -6.98
CA GLU A 85 6.29 8.36 -6.93
C GLU A 85 6.77 8.77 -5.52
N SER A 86 6.06 8.33 -4.50
CA SER A 86 6.38 8.66 -3.10
C SER A 86 7.42 7.74 -2.47
N GLY A 87 7.50 6.50 -2.93
CA GLY A 87 8.30 5.43 -2.31
C GLY A 87 7.66 4.80 -1.08
N PHE A 88 6.53 5.31 -0.58
CA PHE A 88 5.80 4.70 0.53
C PHE A 88 5.03 3.46 0.07
N PRO A 89 5.00 2.38 0.87
CA PRO A 89 4.00 1.34 0.71
C PRO A 89 2.60 1.93 0.88
N ILE A 90 1.69 1.60 -0.02
CA ILE A 90 0.28 1.98 0.05
C ILE A 90 -0.55 0.71 -0.09
N SER A 91 -1.59 0.59 0.72
CA SER A 91 -2.52 -0.53 0.73
C SER A 91 -3.95 -0.04 0.57
N GLU A 92 -4.74 -0.77 -0.21
CA GLU A 92 -6.18 -0.54 -0.39
C GLU A 92 -6.95 -1.72 0.18
N PHE A 93 -7.93 -1.43 1.06
CA PHE A 93 -8.71 -2.45 1.76
C PHE A 93 -10.20 -2.27 1.51
N ARG A 94 -10.86 -3.31 1.01
CA ARG A 94 -12.31 -3.36 0.86
C ARG A 94 -13.01 -3.34 2.23
N LEU A 95 -13.98 -2.45 2.39
CA LEU A 95 -14.80 -2.37 3.59
C LEU A 95 -15.80 -3.51 3.67
N GLY A 96 -15.96 -4.08 4.87
CA GLY A 96 -16.95 -5.11 5.14
C GLY A 96 -16.65 -6.49 4.55
N ALA A 97 -15.41 -6.76 4.18
CA ALA A 97 -15.01 -8.07 3.69
C ALA A 97 -15.27 -9.17 4.73
N PRO A 98 -15.86 -10.32 4.34
CA PRO A 98 -16.06 -11.43 5.24
C PRO A 98 -14.76 -11.93 5.83
N GLY A 99 -14.80 -12.41 7.08
CA GLY A 99 -13.63 -12.96 7.74
C GLY A 99 -13.29 -14.34 7.19
N GLU A 100 -12.13 -14.46 6.59
CA GLU A 100 -11.42 -15.72 6.39
C GLU A 100 -10.02 -15.58 6.97
N ALA A 101 -9.46 -16.67 7.45
CA ALA A 101 -8.09 -16.70 7.94
C ALA A 101 -7.11 -16.25 6.85
N TYR A 102 -6.03 -15.63 7.27
CA TYR A 102 -5.00 -14.99 6.44
C TYR A 102 -4.44 -15.88 5.35
N VAL A 103 -4.95 -15.72 4.14
CA VAL A 103 -4.36 -16.34 2.97
C VAL A 103 -3.79 -15.24 2.08
N PHE A 104 -2.46 -15.20 1.96
CA PHE A 104 -1.74 -14.12 1.27
C PHE A 104 -1.61 -14.25 -0.20
N ASN A 105 -1.68 -15.44 -0.70
CA ASN A 105 -1.51 -15.70 -2.12
C ASN A 105 -2.42 -16.86 -2.53
N PRO A 106 -2.58 -17.10 -3.83
CA PRO A 106 -3.33 -18.25 -4.33
C PRO A 106 -2.85 -19.60 -3.80
N SER A 107 -1.66 -19.68 -3.20
CA SER A 107 -1.09 -20.90 -2.61
C SER A 107 -1.38 -21.09 -1.12
N GLY A 108 -2.17 -20.21 -0.49
CA GLY A 108 -2.61 -20.38 0.89
C GLY A 108 -1.56 -20.07 1.97
N GLN A 109 -0.54 -19.27 1.67
CA GLN A 109 0.45 -18.88 2.69
C GLN A 109 -0.12 -17.85 3.66
N GLU A 110 0.03 -18.12 4.95
CA GLU A 110 -0.32 -17.19 6.01
C GLU A 110 0.54 -15.92 6.03
N LEU A 111 -0.04 -14.80 6.46
CA LEU A 111 0.70 -13.58 6.72
C LEU A 111 1.54 -13.73 7.97
N LYS A 112 2.82 -13.65 7.81
CA LYS A 112 3.74 -13.41 8.92
C LYS A 112 3.82 -11.91 9.16
N VAL A 113 3.10 -11.44 10.18
CA VAL A 113 3.04 -10.02 10.58
C VAL A 113 3.89 -9.71 11.80
N GLU A 114 4.59 -10.69 12.34
CA GLU A 114 5.43 -10.51 13.50
C GLU A 114 6.46 -9.41 13.27
N GLY A 115 6.47 -8.41 14.16
CA GLY A 115 7.36 -7.27 14.09
C GLY A 115 6.99 -6.18 13.06
N LEU A 116 5.86 -6.33 12.35
CA LEU A 116 5.35 -5.30 11.43
C LEU A 116 4.25 -4.44 12.06
N PRO A 117 4.12 -3.16 11.64
CA PRO A 117 2.86 -2.45 11.84
C PRO A 117 1.77 -3.13 11.01
N VAL A 118 0.59 -3.30 11.57
CA VAL A 118 -0.51 -4.05 10.96
C VAL A 118 -1.81 -3.28 11.17
N LEU A 119 -2.59 -3.12 10.11
CA LEU A 119 -3.99 -2.75 10.22
C LEU A 119 -4.81 -4.02 10.47
N CYS A 120 -5.67 -3.98 11.48
CA CYS A 120 -6.58 -5.08 11.81
C CYS A 120 -8.04 -4.62 11.71
N ASP A 121 -8.91 -5.54 11.34
CA ASP A 121 -10.35 -5.42 11.49
C ASP A 121 -10.87 -6.46 12.51
N ARG A 122 -12.19 -6.60 12.66
CA ARG A 122 -12.81 -7.59 13.56
C ARG A 122 -12.45 -9.05 13.24
N HIS A 123 -11.94 -9.30 12.07
CA HIS A 123 -11.54 -10.64 11.59
C HIS A 123 -10.02 -10.85 11.69
N GLY A 124 -9.29 -9.81 12.19
CA GLY A 124 -7.85 -9.82 12.42
C GLY A 124 -7.05 -8.96 11.43
N PRO A 125 -5.74 -9.21 11.18
CA PRO A 125 -4.93 -8.39 10.30
C PRO A 125 -5.50 -8.29 8.88
N ALA A 126 -5.67 -7.07 8.40
CA ALA A 126 -6.11 -6.76 7.04
C ALA A 126 -4.94 -6.54 6.10
N GLY A 127 -3.86 -5.94 6.61
CA GLY A 127 -2.65 -5.72 5.83
C GLY A 127 -1.50 -5.07 6.59
N SER A 128 -0.39 -4.93 5.89
CA SER A 128 0.87 -4.40 6.40
C SER A 128 1.64 -3.68 5.28
N PRO A 129 2.74 -2.96 5.58
CA PRO A 129 3.59 -2.32 4.56
C PRO A 129 4.21 -3.29 3.56
N VAL A 130 4.08 -4.60 3.79
CA VAL A 130 4.68 -5.67 2.95
C VAL A 130 3.63 -6.37 2.11
N LYS A 131 2.49 -6.69 2.70
CA LYS A 131 1.40 -7.45 2.04
C LYS A 131 0.06 -7.21 2.71
N ASP A 132 -0.99 -7.38 1.94
CA ASP A 132 -2.38 -7.28 2.36
C ASP A 132 -3.06 -8.65 2.35
N ALA A 133 -4.08 -8.81 3.21
CA ALA A 133 -4.87 -10.03 3.26
C ALA A 133 -5.68 -10.20 1.98
N GLN A 134 -5.73 -11.42 1.45
CA GLN A 134 -6.44 -11.71 0.20
C GLN A 134 -7.93 -11.33 0.30
N ARG A 135 -8.53 -11.53 1.49
CA ARG A 135 -9.96 -11.23 1.72
C ARG A 135 -10.32 -9.75 1.61
N THR A 136 -9.35 -8.85 1.83
CA THR A 136 -9.57 -7.39 1.87
C THR A 136 -9.16 -6.70 0.57
N LYS A 137 -8.73 -7.42 -0.44
CA LYS A 137 -8.36 -6.82 -1.73
C LYS A 137 -9.53 -6.12 -2.39
N VAL A 138 -9.23 -4.95 -2.92
CA VAL A 138 -10.14 -4.18 -3.77
C VAL A 138 -10.26 -4.87 -5.13
N ASP A 139 -11.49 -4.96 -5.63
CA ASP A 139 -11.85 -5.51 -6.93
C ASP A 139 -12.84 -4.59 -7.66
N ASP A 140 -13.23 -4.94 -8.89
CA ASP A 140 -14.11 -4.12 -9.73
C ASP A 140 -15.51 -3.88 -9.13
N SER A 141 -15.92 -4.68 -8.14
CA SER A 141 -17.20 -4.52 -7.41
C SER A 141 -17.09 -3.65 -6.17
N THR A 142 -15.88 -3.19 -5.85
CA THR A 142 -15.62 -2.46 -4.60
C THR A 142 -15.98 -0.99 -4.75
N CYS A 143 -17.04 -0.55 -4.06
CA CYS A 143 -17.48 0.85 -4.06
C CYS A 143 -16.93 1.66 -2.88
N ARG A 144 -16.51 1.02 -1.81
CA ARG A 144 -15.97 1.67 -0.60
C ARG A 144 -14.75 0.93 -0.10
N PHE A 145 -13.68 1.68 0.19
CA PHE A 145 -12.41 1.10 0.61
C PHE A 145 -11.63 2.07 1.51
N PHE A 146 -10.70 1.53 2.27
CA PHE A 146 -9.68 2.30 2.96
C PHE A 146 -8.40 2.33 2.13
N VAL A 147 -7.73 3.48 2.15
CA VAL A 147 -6.35 3.63 1.70
C VAL A 147 -5.46 3.88 2.90
N VAL A 148 -4.38 3.14 3.02
CA VAL A 148 -3.39 3.30 4.08
C VAL A 148 -2.03 3.56 3.45
N VAL A 149 -1.47 4.73 3.74
CA VAL A 149 -0.07 5.07 3.43
C VAL A 149 0.78 4.73 4.64
N TRP A 150 1.71 3.82 4.48
CA TRP A 150 2.60 3.36 5.55
C TRP A 150 3.82 4.28 5.64
N GLY A 151 3.63 5.43 6.26
CA GLY A 151 4.59 6.52 6.30
C GLY A 151 5.36 6.65 7.60
N THR A 152 6.35 7.55 7.57
CA THR A 152 7.17 7.91 8.73
C THR A 152 7.30 9.43 8.85
N SER A 153 7.37 9.93 10.08
CA SER A 153 7.56 11.37 10.36
C SER A 153 8.90 11.91 9.86
N GLU A 154 9.90 11.06 9.68
CA GLU A 154 11.18 11.40 9.05
C GLU A 154 11.02 11.97 7.63
N LEU A 155 9.94 11.59 6.93
CA LEU A 155 9.62 12.01 5.57
C LEU A 155 8.29 12.79 5.51
N SER A 156 8.05 13.68 6.48
CA SER A 156 6.76 14.40 6.64
C SER A 156 6.37 15.22 5.40
N GLU A 157 7.29 15.95 4.77
CA GLU A 157 7.00 16.74 3.56
C GLU A 157 6.54 15.85 2.40
N ARG A 158 7.12 14.66 2.28
CA ARG A 158 6.71 13.67 1.27
C ARG A 158 5.35 13.07 1.60
N LEU A 159 5.04 12.86 2.88
CA LEU A 159 3.70 12.45 3.31
C LEU A 159 2.65 13.52 2.99
N ASP A 160 2.96 14.79 3.19
CA ASP A 160 2.06 15.90 2.86
C ASP A 160 1.77 15.96 1.34
N THR A 161 2.78 15.67 0.51
CA THR A 161 2.59 15.52 -0.94
C THR A 161 1.65 14.37 -1.29
N VAL A 162 1.79 13.22 -0.61
CA VAL A 162 0.88 12.07 -0.82
C VAL A 162 -0.53 12.41 -0.35
N ALA A 163 -0.68 13.10 0.80
CA ALA A 163 -1.98 13.57 1.28
C ALA A 163 -2.69 14.43 0.22
N ALA A 164 -1.98 15.41 -0.37
CA ALA A 164 -2.53 16.24 -1.44
C ALA A 164 -2.98 15.43 -2.67
N ARG A 165 -2.27 14.36 -3.02
CA ARG A 165 -2.67 13.45 -4.12
C ARG A 165 -3.94 12.67 -3.79
N VAL A 166 -4.11 12.23 -2.54
CA VAL A 166 -5.34 11.54 -2.10
C VAL A 166 -6.51 12.51 -2.05
N ASP A 167 -6.29 13.73 -1.54
CA ASP A 167 -7.32 14.78 -1.50
C ASP A 167 -7.78 15.19 -2.91
N ALA A 168 -6.85 15.28 -3.87
CA ALA A 168 -7.19 15.52 -5.27
C ALA A 168 -8.07 14.40 -5.84
N TRP A 169 -7.79 13.15 -5.52
CA TRP A 169 -8.65 12.02 -5.91
C TRP A 169 -10.08 12.19 -5.37
N THR A 170 -10.23 12.60 -4.10
CA THR A 170 -11.55 12.77 -3.48
C THR A 170 -12.32 13.97 -4.01
N SER A 171 -11.63 15.04 -4.41
CA SER A 171 -12.25 16.28 -4.90
C SER A 171 -12.83 16.15 -6.31
N GLU A 172 -12.38 15.17 -7.05
CA GLU A 172 -12.87 14.85 -8.39
C GLU A 172 -14.02 13.81 -8.34
N CYS A 173 -14.41 13.30 -7.17
CA CYS A 173 -15.60 12.52 -6.90
C CYS A 173 -16.75 13.43 -6.54
#